data_7f8b3e3262723491c3d79441a4f52f46
#
_entry.id   7f8b3e3262723491c3d79441a4f52f46
#
_cell.length_a   1.000
_cell.length_b   1.000
_cell.length_c   1.000
_cell.angle_alpha   90.00
_cell.angle_beta   90.00
_cell.angle_gamma   90.00
#
_symmetry.space_group_name_H-M   'P 1'
#
loop_
_entity.id
_entity.type
_entity.pdbx_description
1 polymer ?
#
loop_
_entity_poly.entity_id
_entity_poly.type
_entity_poly.pdbx_seq_one_letter_code
_entity_poly.pdbx_strand_id
1 'polypeptide(L)' 'TPLVRCHRSYIVNLDMVKVLRKTKDGIFLEMDALNTPDIPVSKTYYDRVMDKFSKYSV' A
#
# COMPACT_ATOMS: atom_id res chain seq x y z
N THR A 1 9.75 -1.50 12.12
CA THR A 1 9.83 -1.53 10.65
C THR A 1 8.45 -1.28 10.07
N PRO A 2 8.30 -0.34 9.12
CA PRO A 2 7.00 0.02 8.58
C PRO A 2 6.51 -0.95 7.49
N LEU A 3 6.60 -2.25 7.75
CA LEU A 3 6.10 -3.25 6.81
C LEU A 3 4.64 -3.57 7.10
N VAL A 4 3.87 -3.70 6.03
CA VAL A 4 2.47 -4.07 6.16
C VAL A 4 2.07 -4.99 5.01
N ARG A 5 1.26 -5.98 5.31
CA ARG A 5 0.70 -6.84 4.27
C ARG A 5 -0.50 -6.14 3.65
N CYS A 6 -0.44 -5.91 2.36
CA CYS A 6 -1.53 -5.23 1.63
C CYS A 6 -2.31 -6.18 0.74
N HIS A 7 -1.82 -7.39 0.58
CA HIS A 7 -2.43 -8.40 -0.27
C HIS A 7 -1.88 -9.74 0.19
N ARG A 8 -2.62 -10.83 -0.04
CA ARG A 8 -2.13 -12.14 0.37
C ARG A 8 -0.78 -12.50 -0.27
N SER A 9 -0.46 -11.85 -1.39
CA SER A 9 0.78 -12.10 -2.13
C SER A 9 1.83 -11.00 -1.94
N TYR A 10 1.50 -9.92 -1.23
CA TYR A 10 2.41 -8.77 -1.14
C TYR A 10 2.53 -8.22 0.27
N ILE A 11 3.76 -7.91 0.63
CA ILE A 11 4.08 -7.12 1.83
C ILE A 11 4.86 -5.91 1.34
N VAL A 12 4.48 -4.71 1.78
CA VAL A 12 5.13 -3.48 1.32
C VAL A 12 5.79 -2.76 2.49
N ASN A 13 6.82 -2.00 2.16
CA ASN A 13 7.48 -1.09 3.09
C ASN A 13 6.86 0.29 2.89
N LEU A 14 6.18 0.80 3.92
CA LEU A 14 5.49 2.08 3.83
C LEU A 14 6.43 3.26 3.56
N ASP A 15 7.72 3.13 3.91
CA ASP A 15 8.72 4.15 3.55
C ASP A 15 8.82 4.35 2.04
N MET A 16 8.49 3.32 1.28
CA MET A 16 8.63 3.33 -0.16
C MET A 16 7.33 3.61 -0.89
N VAL A 17 6.25 3.84 -0.17
CA VAL A 17 4.96 4.16 -0.78
C VAL A 17 4.89 5.64 -1.06
N LYS A 18 4.67 6.00 -2.32
CA LYS A 18 4.53 7.39 -2.74
C LYS A 18 3.10 7.87 -2.63
N VAL A 19 2.16 7.10 -3.17
CA VAL A 19 0.75 7.47 -3.23
C VAL A 19 -0.11 6.22 -3.07
N LEU A 20 -1.22 6.34 -2.36
CA LEU A 20 -2.26 5.33 -2.36
C LEU A 20 -3.36 5.80 -3.32
N ARG A 21 -3.68 4.98 -4.32
CA ARG A 21 -4.69 5.32 -5.32
C ARG A 21 -5.92 4.46 -5.16
N LYS A 22 -7.07 5.11 -5.19
CA LYS A 22 -8.36 4.42 -5.25
C LYS A 22 -8.95 4.65 -6.63
N THR A 23 -9.17 3.56 -7.35
CA THR A 23 -9.78 3.61 -8.67
C THR A 23 -11.00 2.69 -8.71
N LYS A 24 -11.78 2.77 -9.78
CA LYS A 24 -12.91 1.86 -9.96
C LYS A 24 -12.47 0.41 -10.13
N ASP A 25 -11.21 0.19 -10.49
CA ASP A 25 -10.65 -1.16 -10.65
C ASP A 25 -10.08 -1.71 -9.36
N GLY A 26 -9.96 -0.89 -8.30
CA GLY A 26 -9.44 -1.31 -7.03
C GLY A 26 -8.56 -0.26 -6.37
N ILE A 27 -7.80 -0.71 -5.39
CA ILE A 27 -6.91 0.13 -4.62
C ILE A 27 -5.49 -0.31 -4.88
N PHE A 28 -4.61 0.66 -5.14
CA PHE A 28 -3.21 0.39 -5.52
C PHE A 28 -2.27 1.32 -4.78
N LEU A 29 -1.07 0.82 -4.51
CA LEU A 29 0.01 1.62 -3.94
C LEU A 29 1.03 1.92 -5.03
N GLU A 30 1.28 3.20 -5.26
CA GLU A 30 2.35 3.62 -6.15
C GLU A 30 3.63 3.69 -5.33
N MET A 31 4.64 2.92 -5.72
CA MET A 31 5.89 2.85 -4.99
C MET A 31 6.85 3.94 -5.47
N ASP A 32 7.67 4.43 -4.56
CA ASP A 32 8.67 5.46 -4.85
C ASP A 32 9.94 4.78 -5.37
N ALA A 33 9.83 4.13 -6.52
CA ALA A 33 10.93 3.44 -7.16
C ALA A 33 10.69 3.40 -8.66
N LEU A 34 11.74 3.61 -9.44
CA LEU A 34 11.64 3.59 -10.89
C LEU A 34 11.26 2.21 -11.40
N ASN A 35 10.38 2.20 -12.40
CA ASN A 35 9.96 0.98 -13.09
C ASN A 35 9.32 -0.06 -12.18
N THR A 36 8.78 0.38 -11.05
CA THR A 36 8.08 -0.51 -10.14
C THR A 36 6.58 -0.40 -10.42
N PRO A 37 5.91 -1.52 -10.72
CA PRO A 37 4.46 -1.48 -10.95
C PRO A 37 3.71 -1.18 -9.66
N ASP A 38 2.49 -0.69 -9.81
CA ASP A 38 1.62 -0.46 -8.66
C ASP A 38 1.31 -1.79 -7.97
N ILE A 39 1.25 -1.74 -6.65
CA ILE A 39 0.99 -2.94 -5.84
C ILE A 39 -0.48 -2.94 -5.45
N PRO A 40 -1.23 -4.00 -5.75
CA PRO A 40 -2.66 -4.05 -5.41
C PRO A 40 -2.87 -4.20 -3.90
N VAL A 41 -3.94 -3.57 -3.41
CA VAL A 41 -4.38 -3.70 -2.03
C VAL A 41 -5.71 -4.44 -2.01
N SER A 42 -5.73 -5.60 -1.37
CA SER A 42 -6.95 -6.40 -1.27
C SER A 42 -7.89 -5.80 -0.24
N LYS A 43 -9.21 -5.95 -0.46
CA LYS A 43 -10.22 -5.45 0.48
C LYS A 43 -10.02 -6.00 1.88
N THR A 44 -9.59 -7.26 1.99
CA THR A 44 -9.34 -7.92 3.27
C THR A 44 -8.28 -7.19 4.08
N TYR A 45 -7.29 -6.61 3.41
CA TYR A 45 -6.16 -5.96 4.05
C TYR A 45 -6.25 -4.44 4.05
N TYR A 46 -7.26 -3.88 3.40
CA TYR A 46 -7.37 -2.44 3.20
C TYR A 46 -7.36 -1.66 4.52
N ASP A 47 -8.21 -2.07 5.48
CA ASP A 47 -8.34 -1.36 6.74
C ASP A 47 -7.02 -1.38 7.51
N ARG A 48 -6.32 -2.51 7.46
CA ARG A 48 -5.01 -2.64 8.11
C ARG A 48 -3.98 -1.73 7.48
N VAL A 49 -3.97 -1.66 6.16
CA VAL A 49 -3.06 -0.77 5.42
C VAL A 49 -3.34 0.68 5.78
N MET A 50 -4.61 1.07 5.75
CA MET A 50 -5.00 2.45 6.05
C MET A 50 -4.66 2.84 7.48
N ASP A 51 -4.88 1.94 8.42
CA ASP A 51 -4.54 2.18 9.82
C ASP A 51 -3.04 2.43 9.99
N LYS A 52 -2.22 1.57 9.40
CA LYS A 52 -0.77 1.71 9.47
C LYS A 52 -0.29 2.95 8.74
N PHE A 53 -0.84 3.21 7.57
CA PHE A 53 -0.47 4.35 6.75
C PHE A 53 -0.76 5.66 7.47
N SER A 54 -1.92 5.75 8.10
CA SER A 54 -2.32 6.91 8.87
C SER A 54 -1.38 7.19 10.03
N LYS A 55 -1.02 6.14 10.78
CA LYS A 55 -0.10 6.27 11.91
C LYS A 55 1.31 6.63 11.47
N TYR A 56 1.72 6.07 10.35
CA TYR A 56 3.07 6.28 9.83
C TYR A 56 3.26 7.68 9.24
N SER A 57 2.20 8.26 8.69
CA SER A 57 2.26 9.53 7.98
C SER A 57 2.21 10.76 8.89
N VAL A 58 2.08 10.56 10.17
CA VAL A 58 2.00 11.66 11.13
C VAL A 58 3.33 12.38 11.29
#